data_7b7fbbb30177c16f3637ecdc8f297bbd
#
_entry.id   7b7fbbb30177c16f3637ecdc8f297bbd
#
_cell.length_a   1.000
_cell.length_b   1.000
_cell.length_c   1.000
_cell.angle_alpha   90.00
_cell.angle_beta   90.00
_cell.angle_gamma   90.00
#
_symmetry.space_group_name_H-M   'P 1'
#
loop_
_entity.id
_entity.type
_entity.pdbx_description
1 polymer ?
#
loop_
_entity_poly.entity_id
_entity_poly.type
_entity_poly.pdbx_seq_one_letter_code
_entity_poly.pdbx_strand_id
1 'polypeptide(L)'
;MSASLVGSEMCIRDRYIIVNGAIIALIYVGAVRVDIGDLTQGQVVALLNYMSQILIELVKLANLIISVTKAVACGNRIESILDEKPSMESGKLLWNDGVNVDNPAVPAVEFDHVSLTYKGAAGESLSDITFSAKEGQTIGIIGGTGSGKSSLVNMIPRCYDATKGEIKIFGKNIKEYDAGNVRDHIGMVLQK
;
A
#
# COMPACT_ATOMS: atom_id res chain seq x y z
N MET A 1 -13.68 9.20 -18.64
CA MET A 1 -14.12 7.80 -18.36
C MET A 1 -15.14 7.22 -19.36
N SER A 2 -15.60 7.95 -20.37
CA SER A 2 -16.61 7.47 -21.35
C SER A 2 -16.06 6.84 -22.63
N ALA A 3 -14.80 7.08 -22.97
CA ALA A 3 -14.21 6.57 -24.22
C ALA A 3 -13.90 5.04 -24.21
N SER A 4 -13.68 4.44 -23.04
CA SER A 4 -13.39 3.00 -22.93
C SER A 4 -14.62 2.11 -23.03
N LEU A 5 -15.79 2.62 -22.67
CA LEU A 5 -17.06 1.89 -22.74
C LEU A 5 -17.55 1.77 -24.22
N VAL A 6 -17.41 2.84 -25.00
CA VAL A 6 -17.79 2.85 -26.43
C VAL A 6 -16.93 1.88 -27.25
N GLY A 7 -15.63 1.78 -26.98
CA GLY A 7 -14.73 0.82 -27.65
C GLY A 7 -15.06 -0.64 -27.32
N SER A 8 -15.52 -0.92 -26.12
CA SER A 8 -15.92 -2.27 -25.66
C SER A 8 -17.21 -2.75 -26.32
N GLU A 9 -18.21 -1.88 -26.47
CA GLU A 9 -19.48 -2.24 -27.10
C GLU A 9 -19.36 -2.41 -28.61
N MET A 10 -18.54 -1.60 -29.28
CA MET A 10 -18.24 -1.78 -30.71
C MET A 10 -17.56 -3.13 -30.98
N CYS A 11 -16.61 -3.54 -30.15
CA CYS A 11 -15.94 -4.82 -30.29
C CYS A 11 -16.87 -6.04 -30.12
N ILE A 12 -17.88 -5.95 -29.26
CA ILE A 12 -18.87 -7.00 -29.05
C ILE A 12 -19.78 -7.13 -30.28
N ARG A 13 -20.20 -6.03 -30.85
CA ARG A 13 -21.12 -5.95 -32.00
C ARG A 13 -20.44 -6.49 -33.27
N ASP A 14 -19.19 -6.07 -33.54
CA ASP A 14 -18.42 -6.54 -34.69
C ASP A 14 -18.16 -8.05 -34.62
N ARG A 15 -17.90 -8.58 -33.43
CA ARG A 15 -17.71 -10.02 -33.19
C ARG A 15 -18.98 -10.82 -33.53
N TYR A 16 -20.18 -10.33 -33.15
CA TYR A 16 -21.44 -10.98 -33.49
C TYR A 16 -21.68 -11.05 -35.00
N ILE A 17 -21.35 -9.99 -35.73
CA ILE A 17 -21.51 -9.94 -37.19
C ILE A 17 -20.59 -10.97 -37.87
N ILE A 18 -19.32 -11.03 -37.44
CA ILE A 18 -18.34 -11.96 -37.99
C ILE A 18 -18.73 -13.42 -37.72
N VAL A 19 -19.15 -13.73 -36.49
CA VAL A 19 -19.55 -15.08 -36.08
C VAL A 19 -20.80 -15.53 -36.85
N ASN A 20 -21.85 -14.69 -36.94
CA ASN A 20 -23.05 -15.03 -37.65
C ASN A 20 -22.80 -15.14 -39.17
N GLY A 21 -21.94 -14.30 -39.73
CA GLY A 21 -21.52 -14.40 -41.12
C GLY A 21 -20.80 -15.73 -41.41
N ALA A 22 -19.91 -16.15 -40.53
CA ALA A 22 -19.22 -17.43 -40.63
C ALA A 22 -20.18 -18.63 -40.52
N ILE A 23 -21.17 -18.56 -39.64
CA ILE A 23 -22.21 -19.61 -39.50
C ILE A 23 -23.05 -19.71 -40.78
N ILE A 24 -23.49 -18.59 -41.33
CA ILE A 24 -24.27 -18.54 -42.58
C ILE A 24 -23.43 -19.14 -43.74
N ALA A 25 -22.19 -18.75 -43.86
CA ALA A 25 -21.27 -19.28 -44.90
C ALA A 25 -21.09 -20.81 -44.73
N LEU A 26 -20.95 -21.31 -43.51
CA LEU A 26 -20.78 -22.73 -43.21
C LEU A 26 -22.04 -23.54 -43.52
N ILE A 27 -23.23 -23.00 -43.24
CA ILE A 27 -24.52 -23.61 -43.61
C ILE A 27 -24.63 -23.67 -45.14
N TYR A 28 -24.32 -22.59 -45.86
CA TYR A 28 -24.43 -22.55 -47.32
C TYR A 28 -23.48 -23.57 -47.99
N VAL A 29 -22.20 -23.57 -47.60
CA VAL A 29 -21.19 -24.50 -48.13
C VAL A 29 -21.55 -25.95 -47.72
N GLY A 30 -22.01 -26.16 -46.50
CA GLY A 30 -22.47 -27.46 -45.99
C GLY A 30 -23.66 -28.02 -46.79
N ALA A 31 -24.63 -27.19 -47.09
CA ALA A 31 -25.81 -27.59 -47.90
C ALA A 31 -25.40 -28.02 -49.33
N VAL A 32 -24.51 -27.27 -50.00
CA VAL A 32 -23.97 -27.61 -51.32
C VAL A 32 -23.18 -28.94 -51.28
N ARG A 33 -22.40 -29.19 -50.23
CA ARG A 33 -21.68 -30.47 -50.08
C ARG A 33 -22.54 -31.66 -49.76
N VAL A 34 -23.68 -31.47 -49.05
CA VAL A 34 -24.68 -32.51 -48.84
C VAL A 34 -25.40 -32.86 -50.13
N ASP A 35 -25.70 -31.87 -50.98
CA ASP A 35 -26.34 -32.08 -52.27
C ASP A 35 -25.46 -32.87 -53.27
N ILE A 36 -24.16 -32.66 -53.21
CA ILE A 36 -23.14 -33.38 -53.99
C ILE A 36 -22.91 -34.81 -53.42
N GLY A 37 -23.36 -35.10 -52.19
CA GLY A 37 -23.20 -36.43 -51.58
C GLY A 37 -21.90 -36.63 -50.77
N ASP A 38 -21.06 -35.57 -50.65
CA ASP A 38 -19.76 -35.66 -49.91
C ASP A 38 -19.96 -35.66 -48.40
N LEU A 39 -21.01 -35.05 -47.90
CA LEU A 39 -21.30 -34.93 -46.46
C LEU A 39 -22.71 -35.38 -46.13
N THR A 40 -22.89 -35.94 -44.94
CA THR A 40 -24.25 -36.20 -44.40
C THR A 40 -24.80 -34.98 -43.68
N GLN A 41 -26.11 -34.85 -43.65
CA GLN A 41 -26.79 -33.75 -42.96
C GLN A 41 -26.39 -33.67 -41.45
N GLY A 42 -26.19 -34.83 -40.80
CA GLY A 42 -25.74 -34.92 -39.42
C GLY A 42 -24.33 -34.35 -39.20
N GLN A 43 -23.42 -34.54 -40.17
CA GLN A 43 -22.07 -34.02 -40.11
C GLN A 43 -22.04 -32.49 -40.19
N VAL A 44 -22.90 -31.88 -41.00
CA VAL A 44 -23.02 -30.40 -41.08
C VAL A 44 -23.54 -29.81 -39.75
N VAL A 45 -24.50 -30.45 -39.12
CA VAL A 45 -25.02 -30.05 -37.81
C VAL A 45 -23.93 -30.21 -36.73
N ALA A 46 -23.17 -31.31 -36.78
CA ALA A 46 -22.02 -31.50 -35.83
C ALA A 46 -20.97 -30.40 -35.99
N LEU A 47 -20.59 -30.06 -37.23
CA LEU A 47 -19.65 -28.97 -37.50
C LEU A 47 -20.10 -27.62 -36.97
N LEU A 48 -21.41 -27.28 -37.12
CA LEU A 48 -21.98 -26.07 -36.56
C LEU A 48 -21.88 -26.04 -35.02
N ASN A 49 -22.19 -27.16 -34.37
CA ASN A 49 -22.08 -27.25 -32.92
C ASN A 49 -20.62 -27.09 -32.45
N TYR A 50 -19.66 -27.78 -33.10
CA TYR A 50 -18.25 -27.63 -32.76
C TYR A 50 -17.73 -26.21 -32.98
N MET A 51 -18.10 -25.57 -34.10
CA MET A 51 -17.73 -24.19 -34.36
C MET A 51 -18.24 -23.24 -33.27
N SER A 52 -19.50 -23.38 -32.86
CA SER A 52 -20.08 -22.59 -31.78
C SER A 52 -19.39 -22.83 -30.45
N GLN A 53 -19.07 -24.09 -30.15
CA GLN A 53 -18.34 -24.47 -28.92
C GLN A 53 -16.93 -23.86 -28.89
N ILE A 54 -16.17 -23.94 -29.99
CA ILE A 54 -14.84 -23.37 -30.13
C ILE A 54 -14.88 -21.85 -29.88
N LEU A 55 -15.85 -21.15 -30.46
CA LEU A 55 -16.00 -19.70 -30.27
C LEU A 55 -16.26 -19.32 -28.81
N ILE A 56 -17.11 -20.10 -28.12
CA ILE A 56 -17.39 -19.87 -26.70
C ILE A 56 -16.11 -20.06 -25.86
N GLU A 57 -15.35 -21.15 -26.12
CA GLU A 57 -14.14 -21.43 -25.38
C GLU A 57 -13.02 -20.39 -25.65
N LEU A 58 -12.91 -19.89 -26.88
CA LEU A 58 -11.97 -18.79 -27.20
C LEU A 58 -12.31 -17.51 -26.41
N VAL A 59 -13.59 -17.18 -26.24
CA VAL A 59 -14.02 -16.02 -25.44
C VAL A 59 -13.68 -16.24 -23.96
N LYS A 60 -13.89 -17.44 -23.44
CA LYS A 60 -13.53 -17.78 -22.06
C LYS A 60 -12.01 -17.67 -21.85
N LEU A 61 -11.21 -18.15 -22.81
CA LEU A 61 -9.75 -18.04 -22.78
C LEU A 61 -9.29 -16.56 -22.75
N ALA A 62 -9.88 -15.70 -23.58
CA ALA A 62 -9.56 -14.28 -23.60
C ALA A 62 -9.88 -13.62 -22.22
N ASN A 63 -11.02 -13.93 -21.63
CA ASN A 63 -11.41 -13.44 -20.31
C ASN A 63 -10.49 -13.96 -19.20
N LEU A 64 -10.02 -15.20 -19.31
CA LEU A 64 -9.05 -15.78 -18.39
C LEU A 64 -7.73 -15.00 -18.42
N ILE A 65 -7.22 -14.70 -19.60
CA ILE A 65 -5.98 -13.92 -19.77
C ILE A 65 -6.11 -12.55 -19.10
N ILE A 66 -7.23 -11.86 -19.32
CA ILE A 66 -7.51 -10.56 -18.69
C ILE A 66 -7.56 -10.68 -17.16
N SER A 67 -8.22 -11.73 -16.64
CA SER A 67 -8.33 -11.98 -15.20
C SER A 67 -6.97 -12.25 -14.56
N VAL A 68 -6.14 -13.08 -15.20
CA VAL A 68 -4.78 -13.38 -14.74
C VAL A 68 -3.92 -12.12 -14.72
N THR A 69 -3.98 -11.30 -15.77
CA THR A 69 -3.21 -10.04 -15.84
C THR A 69 -3.60 -9.08 -14.70
N LYS A 70 -4.90 -8.97 -14.41
CA LYS A 70 -5.39 -8.17 -13.27
C LYS A 70 -4.94 -8.75 -11.93
N ALA A 71 -5.00 -10.08 -11.77
CA ALA A 71 -4.58 -10.75 -10.55
C ALA A 71 -3.10 -10.52 -10.25
N VAL A 72 -2.23 -10.63 -11.26
CA VAL A 72 -0.78 -10.33 -11.14
C VAL A 72 -0.55 -8.87 -10.74
N ALA A 73 -1.25 -7.92 -11.37
CA ALA A 73 -1.12 -6.51 -11.03
C ALA A 73 -1.57 -6.21 -9.58
N CYS A 74 -2.62 -6.88 -9.09
CA CYS A 74 -3.04 -6.79 -7.70
C CYS A 74 -2.02 -7.43 -6.74
N GLY A 75 -1.48 -8.60 -7.12
CA GLY A 75 -0.43 -9.28 -6.36
C GLY A 75 0.80 -8.40 -6.13
N ASN A 76 1.32 -7.78 -7.18
CA ASN A 76 2.48 -6.89 -7.09
C ASN A 76 2.22 -5.66 -6.18
N ARG A 77 0.99 -5.15 -6.16
CA ARG A 77 0.63 -4.06 -5.23
C ARG A 77 0.62 -4.52 -3.77
N ILE A 78 0.11 -5.71 -3.50
CA ILE A 78 0.12 -6.28 -2.16
C ILE A 78 1.55 -6.55 -1.71
N GLU A 79 2.37 -7.15 -2.57
CA GLU A 79 3.78 -7.42 -2.31
C GLU A 79 4.53 -6.11 -1.96
N SER A 80 4.33 -5.04 -2.75
CA SER A 80 4.99 -3.75 -2.49
C SER A 80 4.63 -3.14 -1.13
N ILE A 81 3.44 -3.43 -0.59
CA ILE A 81 3.03 -2.97 0.74
C ILE A 81 3.62 -3.88 1.84
N LEU A 82 3.65 -5.19 1.61
CA LEU A 82 4.20 -6.15 2.57
C LEU A 82 5.73 -6.04 2.69
N ASP A 83 6.40 -5.66 1.60
CA ASP A 83 7.85 -5.45 1.58
C ASP A 83 8.28 -4.11 2.18
N GLU A 84 7.33 -3.20 2.44
CA GLU A 84 7.65 -1.92 3.09
C GLU A 84 8.12 -2.16 4.52
N LYS A 85 9.39 -1.91 4.76
CA LYS A 85 9.99 -2.01 6.09
C LYS A 85 9.78 -0.72 6.85
N PRO A 86 9.42 -0.80 8.14
CA PRO A 86 9.37 0.41 8.97
C PRO A 86 10.73 1.08 9.00
N SER A 87 10.73 2.41 8.85
CA SER A 87 11.96 3.21 8.86
C SER A 87 12.61 3.31 10.24
N MET A 88 11.87 2.96 11.29
CA MET A 88 12.31 2.98 12.67
C MET A 88 12.43 1.54 13.20
N GLU A 89 13.61 1.18 13.66
CA GLU A 89 13.82 -0.09 14.35
C GLU A 89 13.54 0.07 15.84
N SER A 90 12.76 -0.85 16.42
CA SER A 90 12.52 -0.87 17.87
C SER A 90 13.76 -1.38 18.60
N GLY A 91 14.13 -0.71 19.69
CA GLY A 91 15.14 -1.22 20.59
C GLY A 91 14.61 -2.42 21.39
N LYS A 92 15.44 -2.93 22.28
CA LYS A 92 15.13 -4.13 23.09
C LYS A 92 14.97 -3.83 24.57
N LEU A 93 15.32 -2.62 25.01
CA LEU A 93 15.29 -2.24 26.42
C LEU A 93 13.86 -1.99 26.85
N LEU A 94 13.43 -2.63 27.93
CA LEU A 94 12.15 -2.34 28.56
C LEU A 94 12.27 -1.14 29.48
N TRP A 95 11.15 -0.43 29.72
CA TRP A 95 11.11 0.74 30.60
C TRP A 95 11.72 0.48 31.95
N ASN A 96 11.34 -0.61 32.62
CA ASN A 96 11.81 -0.98 33.97
C ASN A 96 13.30 -1.32 34.02
N ASP A 97 13.91 -1.76 32.92
CA ASP A 97 15.33 -2.12 32.85
C ASP A 97 16.23 -0.90 32.63
N GLY A 98 15.65 0.19 32.12
CA GLY A 98 16.35 1.41 31.70
C GLY A 98 16.24 2.57 32.67
N VAL A 99 15.19 2.60 33.45
CA VAL A 99 14.81 3.75 34.27
C VAL A 99 15.44 3.65 35.64
N ASN A 100 16.38 4.53 35.93
CA ASN A 100 16.92 4.73 37.27
C ASN A 100 16.09 5.85 37.96
N VAL A 101 14.83 5.55 38.30
CA VAL A 101 13.86 6.51 38.85
C VAL A 101 14.35 7.09 40.22
N ASP A 102 15.21 6.35 40.95
CA ASP A 102 15.66 6.75 42.28
C ASP A 102 16.78 7.81 42.25
N ASN A 103 17.26 8.24 41.09
CA ASN A 103 18.31 9.26 41.01
C ASN A 103 17.76 10.61 40.56
N PRO A 104 17.46 11.55 41.45
CA PRO A 104 16.89 12.85 41.14
C PRO A 104 17.83 13.77 40.29
N ALA A 105 19.07 13.36 40.09
CA ALA A 105 20.02 14.08 39.26
C ALA A 105 19.84 13.79 37.76
N VAL A 106 19.18 12.70 37.40
CA VAL A 106 18.99 12.32 36.00
C VAL A 106 17.68 12.94 35.47
N PRO A 107 17.70 13.69 34.37
CA PRO A 107 16.48 14.25 33.79
C PRO A 107 15.58 13.14 33.27
N ALA A 108 14.26 13.32 33.41
CA ALA A 108 13.28 12.39 32.89
C ALA A 108 13.27 12.38 31.35
N VAL A 109 13.47 13.56 30.76
CA VAL A 109 13.62 13.73 29.29
C VAL A 109 14.73 14.73 29.01
N GLU A 110 15.62 14.40 28.09
CA GLU A 110 16.70 15.27 27.64
C GLU A 110 16.77 15.25 26.11
N PHE A 111 16.80 16.44 25.53
CA PHE A 111 17.07 16.67 24.12
C PHE A 111 18.47 17.25 24.01
N ASP A 112 19.33 16.61 23.25
CA ASP A 112 20.73 16.98 23.07
C ASP A 112 21.01 17.26 21.60
N HIS A 113 21.06 18.53 21.23
CA HIS A 113 21.28 19.02 19.86
C HIS A 113 20.39 18.36 18.81
N VAL A 114 19.11 18.23 19.11
CA VAL A 114 18.14 17.48 18.29
C VAL A 114 17.66 18.29 17.10
N SER A 115 17.83 17.73 15.91
CA SER A 115 17.22 18.23 14.67
C SER A 115 16.33 17.19 14.04
N LEU A 116 15.24 17.64 13.40
CA LEU A 116 14.29 16.79 12.69
C LEU A 116 14.05 17.31 11.27
N THR A 117 14.25 16.42 10.29
CA THR A 117 13.87 16.65 8.90
C THR A 117 12.91 15.55 8.48
N TYR A 118 11.69 15.90 8.04
CA TYR A 118 10.76 14.92 7.51
C TYR A 118 11.23 14.36 6.16
N LYS A 119 10.99 13.07 5.91
CA LYS A 119 11.33 12.42 4.64
C LYS A 119 10.67 13.18 3.47
N GLY A 120 11.48 13.70 2.54
CA GLY A 120 11.02 14.48 1.40
C GLY A 120 10.82 15.98 1.66
N ALA A 121 11.08 16.48 2.86
CA ALA A 121 11.08 17.92 3.13
C ALA A 121 12.39 18.58 2.66
N ALA A 122 12.28 19.80 2.12
CA ALA A 122 13.42 20.58 1.64
C ALA A 122 14.24 21.25 2.77
N GLY A 123 13.75 21.24 4.01
CA GLY A 123 14.38 21.89 5.15
C GLY A 123 14.12 21.19 6.48
N GLU A 124 14.91 21.54 7.49
CA GLU A 124 14.76 21.06 8.86
C GLU A 124 13.46 21.64 9.48
N SER A 125 12.65 20.78 10.07
CA SER A 125 11.45 21.18 10.81
C SER A 125 11.75 21.59 12.26
N LEU A 126 12.82 21.02 12.83
CA LEU A 126 13.43 21.38 14.09
C LEU A 126 14.92 21.45 13.89
N SER A 127 15.57 22.47 14.44
CA SER A 127 17.01 22.69 14.33
C SER A 127 17.60 22.92 15.71
N ASP A 128 18.59 22.10 16.06
CA ASP A 128 19.46 22.26 17.22
C ASP A 128 18.71 22.51 18.55
N ILE A 129 17.73 21.67 18.86
CA ILE A 129 16.95 21.79 20.10
C ILE A 129 17.69 21.10 21.25
N THR A 130 17.96 21.87 22.29
CA THR A 130 18.60 21.38 23.52
C THR A 130 17.83 21.85 24.73
N PHE A 131 17.29 20.91 25.51
CA PHE A 131 16.66 21.17 26.81
C PHE A 131 16.55 19.87 27.61
N SER A 132 16.33 20.01 28.90
CA SER A 132 16.07 18.86 29.79
C SER A 132 14.87 19.14 30.71
N ALA A 133 14.13 18.08 31.04
CA ALA A 133 13.02 18.10 31.95
C ALA A 133 13.25 17.11 33.08
N LYS A 134 13.13 17.54 34.33
CA LYS A 134 13.19 16.67 35.50
C LYS A 134 11.82 16.06 35.80
N GLU A 135 11.80 14.99 36.54
CA GLU A 135 10.56 14.40 37.04
C GLU A 135 9.72 15.42 37.83
N GLY A 136 8.41 15.45 37.60
CA GLY A 136 7.49 16.42 38.21
C GLY A 136 7.56 17.85 37.65
N GLN A 137 8.46 18.13 36.72
CA GLN A 137 8.60 19.47 36.13
C GLN A 137 7.59 19.66 34.98
N THR A 138 6.98 20.84 34.92
CA THR A 138 6.14 21.27 33.80
C THR A 138 6.94 22.19 32.87
N ILE A 139 6.97 21.87 31.58
CA ILE A 139 7.62 22.67 30.54
C ILE A 139 6.56 23.27 29.63
N GLY A 140 6.58 24.60 29.45
CA GLY A 140 5.74 25.31 28.48
C GLY A 140 6.47 25.53 27.18
N ILE A 141 5.90 25.08 26.03
CA ILE A 141 6.44 25.28 24.69
C ILE A 141 5.58 26.33 23.98
N ILE A 142 6.15 27.50 23.68
CA ILE A 142 5.46 28.63 23.07
C ILE A 142 6.01 28.86 21.66
N GLY A 143 5.14 29.21 20.72
CA GLY A 143 5.55 29.51 19.35
C GLY A 143 4.34 29.66 18.42
N GLY A 144 4.53 30.27 17.27
CA GLY A 144 3.49 30.45 16.24
C GLY A 144 3.06 29.11 15.57
N THR A 145 2.05 29.19 14.72
CA THR A 145 1.64 28.03 13.89
C THR A 145 2.79 27.66 12.95
N GLY A 146 3.07 26.36 12.83
CA GLY A 146 4.17 25.85 11.98
C GLY A 146 5.57 25.88 12.62
N SER A 147 5.73 26.34 13.88
CA SER A 147 7.04 26.40 14.55
C SER A 147 7.59 25.05 15.04
N GLY A 148 6.97 23.92 14.71
CA GLY A 148 7.47 22.59 15.07
C GLY A 148 7.07 22.08 16.47
N LYS A 149 6.20 22.78 17.24
CA LYS A 149 5.80 22.35 18.59
C LYS A 149 5.26 20.92 18.65
N SER A 150 4.33 20.60 17.77
CA SER A 150 3.74 19.24 17.70
C SER A 150 4.78 18.21 17.26
N SER A 151 5.70 18.59 16.38
CA SER A 151 6.81 17.71 15.98
C SER A 151 7.71 17.40 17.15
N LEU A 152 8.06 18.40 17.96
CA LEU A 152 8.90 18.25 19.15
C LEU A 152 8.25 17.30 20.17
N VAL A 153 6.97 17.55 20.49
CA VAL A 153 6.23 16.71 21.45
C VAL A 153 6.09 15.26 20.95
N ASN A 154 5.85 15.06 19.65
CA ASN A 154 5.72 13.75 19.04
C ASN A 154 7.04 12.95 18.98
N MET A 155 8.20 13.57 19.22
CA MET A 155 9.47 12.87 19.31
C MET A 155 9.64 12.16 20.67
N ILE A 156 8.95 12.62 21.72
CA ILE A 156 9.03 11.99 23.07
C ILE A 156 8.43 10.57 23.07
N PRO A 157 7.23 10.30 22.48
CA PRO A 157 6.74 8.93 22.31
C PRO A 157 7.38 8.21 21.11
N ARG A 158 8.45 8.76 20.57
CA ARG A 158 9.16 8.20 19.42
C ARG A 158 8.23 7.94 18.23
N CYS A 159 7.41 8.94 17.85
CA CYS A 159 6.68 8.91 16.58
C CYS A 159 7.60 9.25 15.40
N TYR A 160 8.69 9.95 15.67
CA TYR A 160 9.76 10.30 14.72
C TYR A 160 11.11 10.13 15.42
N ASP A 161 12.10 9.61 14.70
CA ASP A 161 13.48 9.58 15.17
C ASP A 161 14.19 10.90 14.82
N ALA A 162 15.07 11.36 15.70
CA ALA A 162 15.91 12.51 15.43
C ALA A 162 16.82 12.25 14.22
N THR A 163 16.91 13.24 13.32
CA THR A 163 17.82 13.21 12.18
C THR A 163 19.26 13.49 12.61
N LYS A 164 19.42 14.38 13.60
CA LYS A 164 20.69 14.69 14.26
C LYS A 164 20.43 14.82 15.75
N GLY A 165 21.48 14.64 16.56
CA GLY A 165 21.38 14.68 18.01
C GLY A 165 20.72 13.44 18.63
N GLU A 166 20.48 13.50 19.92
CA GLU A 166 19.95 12.39 20.71
C GLU A 166 18.86 12.84 21.65
N ILE A 167 17.87 11.96 21.84
CA ILE A 167 16.83 12.11 22.85
C ILE A 167 17.08 11.02 23.90
N LYS A 168 17.19 11.43 25.16
CA LYS A 168 17.40 10.51 26.26
C LYS A 168 16.21 10.52 27.21
N ILE A 169 15.81 9.36 27.66
CA ILE A 169 14.80 9.16 28.70
C ILE A 169 15.51 8.51 29.90
N PHE A 170 15.47 9.17 31.05
CA PHE A 170 16.19 8.77 32.24
C PHE A 170 17.67 8.42 31.95
N GLY A 171 18.32 9.28 31.14
CA GLY A 171 19.72 9.16 30.81
C GLY A 171 20.11 8.15 29.74
N LYS A 172 19.17 7.37 29.20
CA LYS A 172 19.41 6.41 28.13
C LYS A 172 18.78 6.86 26.81
N ASN A 173 19.44 6.55 25.69
CA ASN A 173 18.95 6.92 24.38
C ASN A 173 17.60 6.24 24.08
N ILE A 174 16.62 7.03 23.62
CA ILE A 174 15.27 6.55 23.30
C ILE A 174 15.27 5.45 22.24
N LYS A 175 16.27 5.38 21.38
CA LYS A 175 16.41 4.35 20.34
C LYS A 175 16.73 2.96 20.89
N GLU A 176 17.25 2.88 22.10
CA GLU A 176 17.56 1.60 22.78
C GLU A 176 16.31 0.94 23.34
N TYR A 177 15.29 1.72 23.65
CA TYR A 177 14.03 1.21 24.21
C TYR A 177 13.13 0.57 23.15
N ASP A 178 12.34 -0.40 23.59
CA ASP A 178 11.20 -0.87 22.83
C ASP A 178 10.17 0.24 22.64
N ALA A 179 9.86 0.58 21.39
CA ALA A 179 9.02 1.72 21.06
C ALA A 179 7.56 1.55 21.57
N GLY A 180 7.05 0.32 21.64
CA GLY A 180 5.74 0.02 22.20
C GLY A 180 5.73 0.29 23.69
N ASN A 181 6.72 -0.25 24.40
CA ASN A 181 6.85 -0.12 25.84
C ASN A 181 7.05 1.33 26.29
N VAL A 182 7.80 2.15 25.53
CA VAL A 182 7.91 3.60 25.81
C VAL A 182 6.56 4.30 25.71
N ARG A 183 5.78 3.99 24.69
CA ARG A 183 4.46 4.62 24.47
C ARG A 183 3.44 4.25 25.54
N ASP A 184 3.52 3.06 26.09
CA ASP A 184 2.64 2.61 27.18
C ASP A 184 2.82 3.42 28.48
N HIS A 185 4.00 4.05 28.66
CA HIS A 185 4.33 4.89 29.81
C HIS A 185 4.16 6.40 29.56
N ILE A 186 3.73 6.81 28.36
CA ILE A 186 3.55 8.21 27.99
C ILE A 186 2.08 8.49 27.69
N GLY A 187 1.44 9.31 28.53
CA GLY A 187 0.10 9.82 28.27
C GLY A 187 0.15 11.01 27.30
N MET A 188 -0.48 10.90 26.13
CA MET A 188 -0.53 11.97 25.14
C MET A 188 -1.94 12.47 24.92
N VAL A 189 -2.14 13.79 25.02
CA VAL A 189 -3.41 14.45 24.68
C VAL A 189 -3.27 15.09 23.31
N LEU A 190 -3.99 14.55 22.36
CA LEU A 190 -3.99 15.05 20.97
C LEU A 190 -4.83 16.34 20.85
N GLN A 191 -4.35 17.25 20.01
CA GLN A 191 -5.13 18.41 19.63
C GLN A 191 -6.26 17.98 18.68
N LYS A 192 -7.48 18.45 18.94
CA LYS A 192 -8.65 18.23 18.06
C LYS A 192 -8.57 19.11 16.82
#